data_5a35e2ba535eaca25e845ec660b5bc34
#
_entry.id   5a35e2ba535eaca25e845ec660b5bc34
#
_cell.length_a   1.000
_cell.length_b   1.000
_cell.length_c   1.000
_cell.angle_alpha   90.00
_cell.angle_beta   90.00
_cell.angle_gamma   90.00
#
_symmetry.space_group_name_H-M   'P 1'
#
loop_
_entity.id
_entity.type
_entity.pdbx_description
1 polymer ?
#
loop_
_entity_poly.entity_id
_entity_poly.type
_entity_poly.pdbx_seq_one_letter_code
_entity_poly.pdbx_strand_id
1 'polypeptide(L)'
;MANEKNIRIGDVLLQAGYINQNELDEALEYQKNNKGIRLGEALIKLGFITEHQQLEALSARLGQRYVKIDRIMVQTEAVAMIPVQLAKKYHMLAVQYQDNNLTIVLNDPLDYYGIEDIRQTTGMNLEIWLTELLPLNQAIEYYYSEIEAKKAASSANEMAREREQALEVDADEGDSDAPVIKLLDNLLARAFSMNASDIHIEPFEEKTSVRIRVDGQLLDYVVLQKSLHQNLIARVKIPYSSIVLPLYHRKYA
;
A
#
# COMPACT_ATOMS: atom_id res chain seq x y z
N MET A 1 23.75 -1.59 -34.76
CA MET A 1 22.87 -1.83 -33.61
C MET A 1 21.53 -1.20 -33.94
N ALA A 2 20.67 -1.98 -34.59
CA ALA A 2 19.44 -1.49 -35.18
C ALA A 2 18.26 -2.17 -34.46
N ASN A 3 17.37 -1.33 -33.96
CA ASN A 3 15.92 -1.59 -33.85
C ASN A 3 15.38 -2.61 -32.80
N GLU A 4 15.90 -2.67 -31.60
CA GLU A 4 15.28 -3.43 -30.51
C GLU A 4 13.98 -2.81 -29.96
N LYS A 5 13.69 -1.54 -30.26
CA LYS A 5 12.51 -0.82 -29.73
C LYS A 5 11.17 -1.10 -30.44
N ASN A 6 11.15 -1.91 -31.50
CA ASN A 6 9.92 -2.12 -32.29
C ASN A 6 9.42 -3.57 -32.33
N ILE A 7 9.90 -4.43 -31.41
CA ILE A 7 9.41 -5.80 -31.32
C ILE A 7 8.00 -5.77 -30.71
N ARG A 8 7.02 -6.37 -31.40
CA ARG A 8 5.63 -6.45 -30.90
C ARG A 8 5.56 -7.43 -29.73
N ILE A 9 4.70 -7.18 -28.76
CA ILE A 9 4.55 -8.06 -27.59
C ILE A 9 4.17 -9.49 -27.99
N GLY A 10 3.37 -9.65 -29.07
CA GLY A 10 3.02 -10.96 -29.61
C GLY A 10 4.24 -11.77 -30.04
N ASP A 11 5.23 -11.11 -30.68
CA ASP A 11 6.47 -11.76 -31.12
C ASP A 11 7.31 -12.22 -29.91
N VAL A 12 7.35 -11.41 -28.84
CA VAL A 12 8.05 -11.76 -27.58
C VAL A 12 7.40 -12.98 -26.94
N LEU A 13 6.08 -13.02 -26.86
CA LEU A 13 5.33 -14.13 -26.28
C LEU A 13 5.48 -15.43 -27.08
N LEU A 14 5.51 -15.33 -28.42
CA LEU A 14 5.80 -16.45 -29.32
C LEU A 14 7.24 -16.97 -29.10
N GLN A 15 8.23 -16.09 -29.06
CA GLN A 15 9.63 -16.45 -28.84
C GLN A 15 9.87 -17.07 -27.46
N ALA A 16 9.17 -16.59 -26.44
CA ALA A 16 9.20 -17.14 -25.08
C ALA A 16 8.45 -18.49 -24.97
N GLY A 17 7.71 -18.89 -26.02
CA GLY A 17 6.93 -20.12 -25.99
C GLY A 17 5.70 -20.06 -25.10
N TYR A 18 5.24 -18.86 -24.72
CA TYR A 18 4.04 -18.67 -23.91
C TYR A 18 2.75 -18.84 -24.72
N ILE A 19 2.79 -18.58 -26.03
CA ILE A 19 1.69 -18.77 -26.96
C ILE A 19 2.21 -19.38 -28.26
N ASN A 20 1.31 -20.01 -29.01
CA ASN A 20 1.54 -20.43 -30.38
C ASN A 20 0.86 -19.47 -31.40
N GLN A 21 1.09 -19.68 -32.70
CA GLN A 21 0.57 -18.79 -33.74
C GLN A 21 -0.97 -18.75 -33.78
N ASN A 22 -1.64 -19.90 -33.55
CA ASN A 22 -3.10 -19.95 -33.56
C ASN A 22 -3.71 -19.13 -32.40
N GLU A 23 -3.14 -19.22 -31.23
CA GLU A 23 -3.55 -18.43 -30.04
C GLU A 23 -3.34 -16.93 -30.26
N LEU A 24 -2.24 -16.55 -30.93
CA LEU A 24 -2.00 -15.15 -31.30
C LEU A 24 -3.05 -14.65 -32.29
N ASP A 25 -3.36 -15.43 -33.31
CA ASP A 25 -4.34 -15.07 -34.33
C ASP A 25 -5.75 -14.94 -33.74
N GLU A 26 -6.15 -15.85 -32.86
CA GLU A 26 -7.40 -15.80 -32.09
C GLU A 26 -7.49 -14.56 -31.20
N ALA A 27 -6.42 -14.24 -30.48
CA ALA A 27 -6.37 -13.05 -29.64
C ALA A 27 -6.44 -11.74 -30.44
N LEU A 28 -5.83 -11.71 -31.62
CA LEU A 28 -5.92 -10.57 -32.54
C LEU A 28 -7.35 -10.40 -33.12
N GLU A 29 -8.04 -11.50 -33.41
CA GLU A 29 -9.44 -11.46 -33.81
C GLU A 29 -10.33 -10.99 -32.65
N TYR A 30 -10.12 -11.51 -31.43
CA TYR A 30 -10.82 -11.06 -30.24
C TYR A 30 -10.62 -9.55 -30.01
N GLN A 31 -9.40 -9.04 -30.16
CA GLN A 31 -9.08 -7.61 -30.03
C GLN A 31 -9.82 -6.76 -31.09
N LYS A 32 -9.92 -7.21 -32.34
CA LYS A 32 -10.65 -6.49 -33.38
C LYS A 32 -12.13 -6.35 -33.05
N ASN A 33 -12.72 -7.40 -32.46
CA ASN A 33 -14.14 -7.45 -32.11
C ASN A 33 -14.43 -6.68 -30.79
N ASN A 34 -13.42 -6.43 -29.94
CA ASN A 34 -13.54 -5.75 -28.65
C ASN A 34 -12.66 -4.50 -28.64
N LYS A 35 -13.18 -3.39 -29.16
CA LYS A 35 -12.43 -2.13 -29.27
C LYS A 35 -11.95 -1.64 -27.91
N GLY A 36 -10.68 -1.25 -27.84
CA GLY A 36 -10.04 -0.70 -26.63
C GLY A 36 -9.29 -1.73 -25.79
N ILE A 37 -9.42 -3.03 -26.06
CA ILE A 37 -8.65 -4.08 -25.37
C ILE A 37 -7.27 -4.21 -26.03
N ARG A 38 -6.21 -4.24 -25.20
CA ARG A 38 -4.85 -4.51 -25.66
C ARG A 38 -4.64 -6.01 -25.91
N LEU A 39 -3.68 -6.38 -26.76
CA LEU A 39 -3.41 -7.78 -27.09
C LEU A 39 -3.09 -8.64 -25.88
N GLY A 40 -2.27 -8.12 -24.94
CA GLY A 40 -1.97 -8.84 -23.69
C GLY A 40 -3.20 -9.12 -22.84
N GLU A 41 -4.11 -8.15 -22.73
CA GLU A 41 -5.39 -8.33 -22.03
C GLU A 41 -6.30 -9.34 -22.74
N ALA A 42 -6.31 -9.33 -24.07
CA ALA A 42 -7.08 -10.30 -24.86
C ALA A 42 -6.56 -11.73 -24.60
N LEU A 43 -5.25 -11.92 -24.61
CA LEU A 43 -4.60 -13.21 -24.33
C LEU A 43 -4.89 -13.72 -22.91
N ILE A 44 -4.90 -12.84 -21.90
CA ILE A 44 -5.28 -13.21 -20.53
C ILE A 44 -6.76 -13.58 -20.45
N LYS A 45 -7.64 -12.80 -21.06
CA LYS A 45 -9.10 -13.09 -21.07
C LYS A 45 -9.45 -14.40 -21.77
N LEU A 46 -8.71 -14.77 -22.81
CA LEU A 46 -8.83 -16.05 -23.48
C LEU A 46 -8.17 -17.21 -22.72
N GLY A 47 -7.41 -16.91 -21.66
CA GLY A 47 -6.74 -17.92 -20.84
C GLY A 47 -5.47 -18.49 -21.45
N PHE A 48 -4.93 -17.85 -22.50
CA PHE A 48 -3.70 -18.31 -23.17
C PHE A 48 -2.44 -17.98 -22.38
N ILE A 49 -2.43 -16.85 -21.64
CA ILE A 49 -1.33 -16.46 -20.77
C ILE A 49 -1.85 -15.97 -19.41
N THR A 50 -0.96 -16.00 -18.43
CA THR A 50 -1.16 -15.36 -17.13
C THR A 50 -0.69 -13.91 -17.15
N GLU A 51 -1.14 -13.11 -16.17
CA GLU A 51 -0.63 -11.74 -15.96
C GLU A 51 0.91 -11.73 -15.77
N HIS A 52 1.42 -12.70 -15.03
CA HIS A 52 2.86 -12.88 -14.83
C HIS A 52 3.63 -13.01 -16.16
N GLN A 53 3.18 -13.90 -17.05
CA GLN A 53 3.80 -14.11 -18.37
C GLN A 53 3.72 -12.85 -19.25
N GLN A 54 2.61 -12.11 -19.18
CA GLN A 54 2.49 -10.81 -19.86
C GLN A 54 3.52 -9.81 -19.35
N LEU A 55 3.68 -9.69 -18.02
CA LEU A 55 4.61 -8.74 -17.42
C LEU A 55 6.06 -9.13 -17.68
N GLU A 56 6.40 -10.42 -17.70
CA GLU A 56 7.74 -10.88 -18.11
C GLU A 56 8.05 -10.50 -19.55
N ALA A 57 7.10 -10.70 -20.48
CA ALA A 57 7.28 -10.30 -21.87
C ALA A 57 7.43 -8.77 -22.03
N LEU A 58 6.66 -7.98 -21.27
CA LEU A 58 6.79 -6.52 -21.24
C LEU A 58 8.13 -6.09 -20.65
N SER A 59 8.56 -6.72 -19.57
CA SER A 59 9.87 -6.51 -18.94
C SER A 59 11.01 -6.71 -19.95
N ALA A 60 11.03 -7.86 -20.63
CA ALA A 60 12.02 -8.16 -21.65
C ALA A 60 12.00 -7.15 -22.81
N ARG A 61 10.81 -6.77 -23.27
CA ARG A 61 10.63 -5.82 -24.40
C ARG A 61 11.08 -4.40 -24.07
N LEU A 62 10.77 -3.92 -22.87
CA LEU A 62 10.98 -2.53 -22.46
C LEU A 62 12.31 -2.34 -21.72
N GLY A 63 13.01 -3.43 -21.38
CA GLY A 63 14.20 -3.39 -20.54
C GLY A 63 13.91 -2.93 -19.11
N GLN A 64 12.67 -3.10 -18.63
CA GLN A 64 12.24 -2.77 -17.29
C GLN A 64 12.30 -4.00 -16.40
N ARG A 65 12.56 -3.81 -15.10
CA ARG A 65 12.66 -4.92 -14.16
C ARG A 65 11.28 -5.39 -13.70
N TYR A 66 11.00 -6.70 -13.77
CA TYR A 66 9.86 -7.31 -13.08
C TYR A 66 10.25 -7.69 -11.67
N VAL A 67 9.39 -7.40 -10.69
CA VAL A 67 9.60 -7.71 -9.26
C VAL A 67 8.33 -8.29 -8.63
N LYS A 68 8.50 -9.14 -7.63
CA LYS A 68 7.43 -9.50 -6.69
C LYS A 68 7.47 -8.51 -5.55
N ILE A 69 6.40 -7.74 -5.38
CA ILE A 69 6.36 -6.62 -4.44
C ILE A 69 6.54 -7.06 -2.97
N ASP A 70 6.15 -8.28 -2.65
CA ASP A 70 6.32 -8.92 -1.34
C ASP A 70 7.78 -9.29 -1.02
N ARG A 71 8.67 -9.24 -2.02
CA ARG A 71 10.10 -9.61 -1.90
C ARG A 71 11.06 -8.45 -1.98
N ILE A 72 10.56 -7.24 -2.11
CA ILE A 72 11.39 -6.02 -2.14
C ILE A 72 11.22 -5.22 -0.87
N MET A 73 12.28 -4.52 -0.47
CA MET A 73 12.21 -3.56 0.61
C MET A 73 11.56 -2.28 0.09
N VAL A 74 10.51 -1.83 0.78
CA VAL A 74 9.81 -0.59 0.48
C VAL A 74 10.16 0.46 1.56
N GLN A 75 10.65 1.61 1.11
CA GLN A 75 10.94 2.75 1.96
C GLN A 75 9.65 3.58 2.14
N THR A 76 9.18 3.72 3.37
CA THR A 76 7.95 4.47 3.69
C THR A 76 8.06 5.94 3.26
N GLU A 77 9.27 6.49 3.31
CA GLU A 77 9.59 7.84 2.87
C GLU A 77 9.38 8.02 1.36
N ALA A 78 9.77 7.02 0.57
CA ALA A 78 9.52 7.02 -0.87
C ALA A 78 8.01 6.95 -1.17
N VAL A 79 7.28 6.10 -0.47
CA VAL A 79 5.81 6.00 -0.61
C VAL A 79 5.14 7.34 -0.35
N ALA A 80 5.57 8.07 0.69
CA ALA A 80 5.00 9.36 1.07
C ALA A 80 5.22 10.48 0.03
N MET A 81 6.13 10.29 -0.93
CA MET A 81 6.40 11.27 -2.00
C MET A 81 5.29 11.33 -3.06
N ILE A 82 4.53 10.25 -3.22
CA ILE A 82 3.40 10.21 -4.14
C ILE A 82 2.10 10.42 -3.34
N PRO A 83 1.22 11.37 -3.72
CA PRO A 83 -0.09 11.50 -3.12
C PRO A 83 -0.92 10.22 -3.29
N VAL A 84 -1.60 9.78 -2.21
CA VAL A 84 -2.39 8.54 -2.20
C VAL A 84 -3.41 8.48 -3.34
N GLN A 85 -4.01 9.62 -3.70
CA GLN A 85 -4.99 9.73 -4.79
C GLN A 85 -4.37 9.36 -6.15
N LEU A 86 -3.13 9.76 -6.41
CA LEU A 86 -2.42 9.41 -7.65
C LEU A 86 -1.98 7.94 -7.63
N ALA A 87 -1.46 7.46 -6.50
CA ALA A 87 -1.06 6.06 -6.34
C ALA A 87 -2.22 5.10 -6.61
N LYS A 88 -3.40 5.39 -6.03
CA LYS A 88 -4.63 4.59 -6.24
C LYS A 88 -5.20 4.75 -7.64
N LYS A 89 -5.19 5.96 -8.20
CA LYS A 89 -5.72 6.25 -9.54
C LYS A 89 -4.96 5.51 -10.64
N TYR A 90 -3.63 5.49 -10.54
CA TYR A 90 -2.76 4.94 -11.57
C TYR A 90 -2.17 3.57 -11.22
N HIS A 91 -2.51 3.01 -10.06
CA HIS A 91 -1.92 1.75 -9.57
C HIS A 91 -0.39 1.80 -9.61
N MET A 92 0.19 2.79 -8.93
CA MET A 92 1.63 3.01 -8.87
C MET A 92 2.06 3.23 -7.42
N LEU A 93 3.17 2.59 -7.02
CA LEU A 93 3.73 2.72 -5.68
C LEU A 93 5.21 3.08 -5.77
N ALA A 94 5.62 4.16 -5.11
CA ALA A 94 7.05 4.43 -4.94
C ALA A 94 7.62 3.47 -3.88
N VAL A 95 8.75 2.86 -4.18
CA VAL A 95 9.35 1.83 -3.32
C VAL A 95 10.73 2.21 -2.80
N GLN A 96 11.49 2.97 -3.56
CA GLN A 96 12.84 3.40 -3.20
C GLN A 96 13.10 4.82 -3.69
N TYR A 97 13.91 5.55 -2.93
CA TYR A 97 14.38 6.87 -3.29
C TYR A 97 15.88 6.97 -3.04
N GLN A 98 16.63 7.38 -4.06
CA GLN A 98 18.06 7.62 -3.96
C GLN A 98 18.51 8.67 -4.99
N ASP A 99 19.29 9.66 -4.56
CA ASP A 99 19.97 10.63 -5.44
C ASP A 99 19.07 11.26 -6.51
N ASN A 100 17.89 11.75 -6.11
CA ASN A 100 16.86 12.31 -6.99
C ASN A 100 16.24 11.32 -8.00
N ASN A 101 16.44 10.02 -7.80
CA ASN A 101 15.78 8.96 -8.55
C ASN A 101 14.73 8.30 -7.65
N LEU A 102 13.50 8.24 -8.13
CA LEU A 102 12.38 7.57 -7.47
C LEU A 102 12.07 6.29 -8.24
N THR A 103 12.23 5.14 -7.58
CA THR A 103 11.83 3.85 -8.15
C THR A 103 10.34 3.66 -7.87
N ILE A 104 9.55 3.52 -8.93
CA ILE A 104 8.12 3.24 -8.87
C ILE A 104 7.83 1.84 -9.40
N VAL A 105 6.90 1.17 -8.74
CA VAL A 105 6.36 -0.12 -9.19
C VAL A 105 4.96 0.10 -9.73
N LEU A 106 4.68 -0.45 -10.90
CA LEU A 106 3.39 -0.34 -11.57
C LEU A 106 3.04 -1.62 -12.33
N ASN A 107 1.78 -1.75 -12.73
CA ASN A 107 1.30 -2.89 -13.52
C ASN A 107 1.29 -2.59 -15.03
N ASP A 108 0.91 -1.36 -15.42
CA ASP A 108 0.82 -0.94 -16.82
C ASP A 108 1.92 0.05 -17.21
N PRO A 109 3.03 -0.41 -17.82
CA PRO A 109 4.12 0.47 -18.25
C PRO A 109 3.77 1.38 -19.42
N LEU A 110 2.60 1.22 -20.01
CA LEU A 110 2.10 2.03 -21.12
C LEU A 110 1.12 3.13 -20.66
N ASP A 111 0.88 3.25 -19.36
CA ASP A 111 0.17 4.41 -18.79
C ASP A 111 1.10 5.63 -18.70
N TYR A 112 1.42 6.19 -19.85
CA TYR A 112 2.31 7.36 -19.95
C TYR A 112 1.75 8.59 -19.22
N TYR A 113 0.42 8.73 -19.14
CA TYR A 113 -0.21 9.84 -18.43
C TYR A 113 0.00 9.74 -16.93
N GLY A 114 -0.19 8.57 -16.35
CA GLY A 114 0.05 8.34 -14.93
C GLY A 114 1.53 8.51 -14.55
N ILE A 115 2.43 7.99 -15.38
CA ILE A 115 3.88 8.14 -15.18
C ILE A 115 4.29 9.62 -15.24
N GLU A 116 3.75 10.39 -16.18
CA GLU A 116 4.07 11.82 -16.32
C GLU A 116 3.48 12.65 -15.18
N ASP A 117 2.24 12.36 -14.74
CA ASP A 117 1.63 13.01 -13.57
C ASP A 117 2.49 12.81 -12.32
N ILE A 118 3.01 11.61 -12.10
CA ILE A 118 3.89 11.31 -10.96
C ILE A 118 5.23 12.03 -11.12
N ARG A 119 5.81 12.05 -12.32
CA ARG A 119 7.06 12.78 -12.58
C ARG A 119 6.91 14.26 -12.28
N GLN A 120 5.82 14.89 -12.74
CA GLN A 120 5.56 16.31 -12.50
C GLN A 120 5.29 16.61 -11.02
N THR A 121 4.56 15.73 -10.35
CA THR A 121 4.22 15.89 -8.93
C THR A 121 5.44 15.76 -8.03
N THR A 122 6.35 14.83 -8.34
CA THR A 122 7.54 14.57 -7.52
C THR A 122 8.76 15.39 -7.95
N GLY A 123 8.82 15.83 -9.20
CA GLY A 123 9.98 16.51 -9.77
C GLY A 123 11.22 15.62 -9.93
N MET A 124 11.06 14.28 -9.87
CA MET A 124 12.17 13.32 -9.82
C MET A 124 12.30 12.53 -11.11
N ASN A 125 13.48 11.95 -11.31
CA ASN A 125 13.68 10.91 -12.30
C ASN A 125 13.00 9.62 -11.84
N LEU A 126 12.26 8.98 -12.74
CA LEU A 126 11.54 7.76 -12.41
C LEU A 126 12.26 6.54 -12.99
N GLU A 127 12.58 5.59 -12.12
CA GLU A 127 12.93 4.22 -12.50
C GLU A 127 11.67 3.36 -12.37
N ILE A 128 11.34 2.60 -13.43
CA ILE A 128 10.08 1.86 -13.53
C ILE A 128 10.34 0.38 -13.37
N TRP A 129 9.67 -0.23 -12.38
CA TRP A 129 9.62 -1.67 -12.20
C TRP A 129 8.20 -2.17 -12.40
N LEU A 130 8.04 -3.42 -12.84
CA LEU A 130 6.75 -4.04 -13.13
C LEU A 130 6.38 -5.05 -12.04
N THR A 131 5.08 -5.12 -11.72
CA THR A 131 4.52 -6.12 -10.80
C THR A 131 3.06 -6.43 -11.13
N GLU A 132 2.54 -7.51 -10.59
CA GLU A 132 1.15 -7.92 -10.73
C GLU A 132 0.20 -6.95 -10.01
N LEU A 133 -1.00 -6.73 -10.57
CA LEU A 133 -1.93 -5.70 -10.13
C LEU A 133 -2.48 -5.96 -8.73
N LEU A 134 -2.89 -7.20 -8.43
CA LEU A 134 -3.50 -7.51 -7.13
C LEU A 134 -2.52 -7.30 -5.95
N PRO A 135 -1.29 -7.86 -5.97
CA PRO A 135 -0.31 -7.58 -4.93
C PRO A 135 0.07 -6.10 -4.83
N LEU A 136 0.12 -5.38 -5.96
CA LEU A 136 0.40 -3.95 -5.97
C LEU A 136 -0.68 -3.14 -5.25
N ASN A 137 -1.96 -3.41 -5.53
CA ASN A 137 -3.06 -2.73 -4.85
C ASN A 137 -3.08 -3.02 -3.35
N GLN A 138 -2.80 -4.25 -2.95
CA GLN A 138 -2.66 -4.61 -1.53
C GLN A 138 -1.51 -3.84 -0.87
N ALA A 139 -0.37 -3.71 -1.55
CA ALA A 139 0.76 -2.94 -1.04
C ALA A 139 0.44 -1.44 -0.94
N ILE A 140 -0.26 -0.85 -1.93
CA ILE A 140 -0.71 0.54 -1.88
C ILE A 140 -1.57 0.78 -0.63
N GLU A 141 -2.62 -0.02 -0.42
CA GLU A 141 -3.48 0.10 0.76
C GLU A 141 -2.68 -0.07 2.05
N TYR A 142 -1.77 -1.06 2.07
CA TYR A 142 -0.91 -1.33 3.21
C TYR A 142 -0.06 -0.13 3.60
N TYR A 143 0.79 0.36 2.71
CA TYR A 143 1.77 1.39 3.05
C TYR A 143 1.13 2.75 3.32
N TYR A 144 0.08 3.14 2.58
CA TYR A 144 -0.62 4.40 2.86
C TYR A 144 -1.38 4.37 4.17
N SER A 145 -2.00 3.25 4.56
CA SER A 145 -2.61 3.12 5.88
C SER A 145 -1.57 3.22 7.01
N GLU A 146 -0.37 2.66 6.82
CA GLU A 146 0.72 2.77 7.78
C GLU A 146 1.20 4.23 7.94
N ILE A 147 1.34 4.96 6.82
CA ILE A 147 1.71 6.38 6.85
C ILE A 147 0.64 7.22 7.58
N GLU A 148 -0.64 6.98 7.30
CA GLU A 148 -1.73 7.68 7.97
C GLU A 148 -1.77 7.38 9.47
N ALA A 149 -1.55 6.13 9.87
CA ALA A 149 -1.47 5.75 11.26
C ALA A 149 -0.31 6.43 12.00
N LYS A 150 0.88 6.44 11.39
CA LYS A 150 2.05 7.13 11.96
C LYS A 150 1.80 8.64 12.10
N LYS A 151 1.17 9.28 11.11
CA LYS A 151 0.78 10.70 11.17
C LYS A 151 -0.23 10.96 12.30
N ALA A 152 -1.28 10.14 12.41
CA ALA A 152 -2.28 10.27 13.46
C ALA A 152 -1.66 10.08 14.86
N ALA A 153 -0.76 9.11 15.02
CA ALA A 153 -0.04 8.89 16.27
C ALA A 153 0.89 10.06 16.63
N SER A 154 1.63 10.60 15.66
CA SER A 154 2.48 11.78 15.88
C SER A 154 1.65 12.98 16.33
N SER A 155 0.55 13.27 15.64
CA SER A 155 -0.35 14.38 16.02
C SER A 155 -0.96 14.18 17.40
N ALA A 156 -1.37 12.96 17.75
CA ALA A 156 -1.89 12.65 19.08
C ALA A 156 -0.83 12.83 20.16
N ASN A 157 0.41 12.37 19.90
CA ASN A 157 1.53 12.52 20.81
C ASN A 157 1.94 14.00 21.01
N GLU A 158 1.94 14.81 19.95
CA GLU A 158 2.21 16.26 20.01
C GLU A 158 1.18 16.97 20.88
N MET A 159 -0.11 16.75 20.62
CA MET A 159 -1.18 17.32 21.44
C MET A 159 -1.13 16.90 22.92
N ALA A 160 -0.74 15.64 23.17
CA ALA A 160 -0.56 15.18 24.55
C ALA A 160 0.60 15.91 25.26
N ARG A 161 1.72 16.14 24.57
CA ARG A 161 2.86 16.91 25.10
C ARG A 161 2.51 18.37 25.39
N GLU A 162 1.80 19.01 24.47
CA GLU A 162 1.35 20.40 24.63
C GLU A 162 0.43 20.55 25.85
N ARG A 163 -0.46 19.57 26.10
CA ARG A 163 -1.30 19.55 27.29
C ARG A 163 -0.54 19.34 28.59
N GLU A 164 0.45 18.46 28.61
CA GLU A 164 1.32 18.26 29.78
C GLU A 164 2.16 19.51 30.09
N GLN A 165 2.51 20.33 29.08
CA GLN A 165 3.28 21.57 29.25
C GLN A 165 2.39 22.77 29.55
N ALA A 166 1.16 22.79 29.11
CA ALA A 166 0.17 23.80 29.43
C ALA A 166 -0.48 23.46 30.77
N LEU A 167 0.23 23.74 31.86
CA LEU A 167 -0.31 23.67 33.21
C LEU A 167 -1.61 24.50 33.30
N GLU A 168 -2.75 23.80 33.44
CA GLU A 168 -4.04 24.33 33.86
C GLU A 168 -4.64 25.48 33.04
N VAL A 169 -5.34 25.14 31.96
CA VAL A 169 -6.53 25.91 31.55
C VAL A 169 -7.59 24.92 31.05
N ASP A 170 -8.81 25.06 31.56
CA ASP A 170 -10.00 24.29 31.20
C ASP A 170 -10.09 24.08 29.67
N ALA A 171 -9.76 22.91 29.20
CA ALA A 171 -9.88 22.54 27.80
C ALA A 171 -11.21 21.81 27.61
N ASP A 172 -12.07 22.42 26.82
CA ASP A 172 -13.30 21.86 26.29
C ASP A 172 -13.01 20.50 25.63
N GLU A 173 -13.57 19.41 26.17
CA GLU A 173 -13.24 18.01 25.85
C GLU A 173 -13.60 17.59 24.40
N GLY A 174 -14.27 18.44 23.63
CA GLY A 174 -14.91 18.04 22.36
C GLY A 174 -14.00 17.94 21.14
N ASP A 175 -12.97 18.76 21.01
CA ASP A 175 -12.20 18.89 19.74
C ASP A 175 -10.81 18.19 19.78
N SER A 176 -10.39 17.75 20.95
CA SER A 176 -9.03 17.21 21.19
C SER A 176 -8.88 15.73 20.89
N ASP A 177 -9.96 15.00 20.69
CA ASP A 177 -9.95 13.55 20.49
C ASP A 177 -9.91 13.12 19.00
N ALA A 178 -10.01 14.07 18.07
CA ALA A 178 -10.03 13.77 16.64
C ALA A 178 -8.83 12.95 16.13
N PRO A 179 -7.56 13.20 16.58
CA PRO A 179 -6.43 12.35 16.20
C PRO A 179 -6.49 10.94 16.76
N VAL A 180 -7.01 10.77 18.00
CA VAL A 180 -7.17 9.46 18.64
C VAL A 180 -8.26 8.64 17.95
N ILE A 181 -9.36 9.29 17.52
CA ILE A 181 -10.43 8.66 16.75
C ILE A 181 -9.89 8.18 15.39
N LYS A 182 -9.19 9.04 14.65
CA LYS A 182 -8.57 8.67 13.37
C LYS A 182 -7.57 7.53 13.52
N LEU A 183 -6.75 7.55 14.59
CA LEU A 183 -5.82 6.47 14.88
C LEU A 183 -6.55 5.15 15.11
N LEU A 184 -7.65 5.18 15.88
CA LEU A 184 -8.47 3.99 16.16
C LEU A 184 -9.11 3.45 14.88
N ASP A 185 -9.70 4.31 14.05
CA ASP A 185 -10.30 3.91 12.78
C ASP A 185 -9.27 3.25 11.84
N ASN A 186 -8.08 3.84 11.73
CA ASN A 186 -6.98 3.28 10.95
C ASN A 186 -6.50 1.94 11.52
N LEU A 187 -6.39 1.83 12.85
CA LEU A 187 -6.01 0.59 13.52
C LEU A 187 -7.00 -0.55 13.22
N LEU A 188 -8.29 -0.27 13.31
CA LEU A 188 -9.34 -1.24 13.04
C LEU A 188 -9.39 -1.63 11.56
N ALA A 189 -9.33 -0.67 10.65
CA ALA A 189 -9.28 -0.92 9.22
C ALA A 189 -8.05 -1.79 8.86
N ARG A 190 -6.91 -1.50 9.49
CA ARG A 190 -5.68 -2.27 9.31
C ARG A 190 -5.81 -3.70 9.83
N ALA A 191 -6.28 -3.87 11.05
CA ALA A 191 -6.48 -5.19 11.64
C ALA A 191 -7.43 -6.05 10.79
N PHE A 192 -8.51 -5.43 10.28
CA PHE A 192 -9.44 -6.10 9.37
C PHE A 192 -8.79 -6.50 8.05
N SER A 193 -8.03 -5.59 7.41
CA SER A 193 -7.37 -5.86 6.12
C SER A 193 -6.30 -6.96 6.20
N MET A 194 -5.68 -7.12 7.37
CA MET A 194 -4.67 -8.15 7.63
C MET A 194 -5.25 -9.46 8.16
N ASN A 195 -6.57 -9.59 8.27
CA ASN A 195 -7.23 -10.73 8.95
C ASN A 195 -6.64 -10.99 10.35
N ALA A 196 -6.41 -9.91 11.10
CA ALA A 196 -5.84 -10.02 12.44
C ALA A 196 -6.78 -10.76 13.39
N SER A 197 -6.21 -11.60 14.24
CA SER A 197 -6.97 -12.30 15.27
C SER A 197 -7.29 -11.41 16.47
N ASP A 198 -6.39 -10.49 16.82
CA ASP A 198 -6.56 -9.60 17.96
C ASP A 198 -5.65 -8.36 17.87
N ILE A 199 -6.03 -7.32 18.63
CA ILE A 199 -5.30 -6.07 18.78
C ILE A 199 -4.90 -5.93 20.24
N HIS A 200 -3.63 -5.70 20.51
CA HIS A 200 -3.06 -5.50 21.83
C HIS A 200 -2.77 -4.03 22.07
N ILE A 201 -3.35 -3.45 23.12
CA ILE A 201 -3.10 -2.09 23.57
C ILE A 201 -2.53 -2.20 24.99
N GLU A 202 -1.22 -2.12 25.11
CA GLU A 202 -0.51 -2.41 26.34
C GLU A 202 0.14 -1.15 26.91
N PRO A 203 -0.24 -0.73 28.16
CA PRO A 203 0.43 0.35 28.84
C PRO A 203 1.75 -0.12 29.43
N PHE A 204 2.79 0.67 29.22
CA PHE A 204 4.08 0.57 29.88
C PHE A 204 4.29 1.78 30.79
N GLU A 205 5.44 1.85 31.45
CA GLU A 205 5.76 2.89 32.43
C GLU A 205 5.70 4.30 31.82
N GLU A 206 6.22 4.51 30.61
CA GLU A 206 6.27 5.81 29.92
C GLU A 206 5.49 5.86 28.60
N LYS A 207 4.99 4.72 28.11
CA LYS A 207 4.38 4.63 26.78
C LYS A 207 3.22 3.62 26.74
N THR A 208 2.41 3.71 25.72
CA THR A 208 1.43 2.69 25.33
C THR A 208 1.85 2.06 24.00
N SER A 209 2.05 0.76 23.96
CA SER A 209 2.34 0.03 22.73
C SER A 209 1.04 -0.54 22.14
N VAL A 210 0.83 -0.32 20.85
CA VAL A 210 -0.27 -0.91 20.10
C VAL A 210 0.31 -1.93 19.11
N ARG A 211 -0.15 -3.18 19.22
CA ARG A 211 0.32 -4.29 18.38
C ARG A 211 -0.87 -5.04 17.80
N ILE A 212 -0.66 -5.65 16.65
CA ILE A 212 -1.68 -6.44 15.93
C ILE A 212 -1.16 -7.87 15.80
N ARG A 213 -2.00 -8.87 16.10
CA ARG A 213 -1.65 -10.28 15.90
C ARG A 213 -2.18 -10.76 14.56
N VAL A 214 -1.26 -11.22 13.69
CA VAL A 214 -1.56 -11.78 12.38
C VAL A 214 -0.85 -13.13 12.27
N ASP A 215 -1.57 -14.18 11.91
CA ASP A 215 -1.04 -15.55 11.77
C ASP A 215 -0.20 -16.00 12.99
N GLY A 216 -0.66 -15.63 14.20
CA GLY A 216 0.01 -15.96 15.46
C GLY A 216 1.19 -15.07 15.84
N GLN A 217 1.66 -14.20 14.95
CA GLN A 217 2.76 -13.27 15.21
C GLN A 217 2.24 -11.90 15.65
N LEU A 218 2.89 -11.30 16.65
CA LEU A 218 2.63 -9.93 17.10
C LEU A 218 3.48 -8.96 16.29
N LEU A 219 2.80 -8.07 15.57
CA LEU A 219 3.43 -6.99 14.79
C LEU A 219 3.23 -5.67 15.52
N ASP A 220 4.31 -4.91 15.68
CA ASP A 220 4.24 -3.55 16.22
C ASP A 220 3.50 -2.64 15.24
N TYR A 221 2.49 -1.90 15.74
CA TYR A 221 1.72 -0.96 14.94
C TYR A 221 2.13 0.48 15.22
N VAL A 222 2.02 0.91 16.47
CA VAL A 222 2.36 2.28 16.87
C VAL A 222 2.68 2.36 18.37
N VAL A 223 3.52 3.34 18.72
CA VAL A 223 3.82 3.70 20.10
C VAL A 223 3.23 5.07 20.41
N LEU A 224 2.45 5.14 21.49
CA LEU A 224 1.78 6.34 21.97
C LEU A 224 2.31 6.76 23.33
N GLN A 225 2.10 8.02 23.70
CA GLN A 225 2.32 8.48 25.06
C GLN A 225 1.35 7.80 26.03
N LYS A 226 1.79 7.58 27.26
CA LYS A 226 0.99 6.95 28.32
C LYS A 226 -0.32 7.70 28.58
N SER A 227 -0.31 9.03 28.54
CA SER A 227 -1.49 9.88 28.72
C SER A 227 -2.62 9.58 27.74
N LEU A 228 -2.32 9.09 26.54
CA LEU A 228 -3.32 8.72 25.52
C LEU A 228 -3.97 7.37 25.77
N HIS A 229 -3.45 6.55 26.69
CA HIS A 229 -3.97 5.21 26.94
C HIS A 229 -5.44 5.21 27.33
N GLN A 230 -5.80 6.04 28.32
CA GLN A 230 -7.19 6.10 28.82
C GLN A 230 -8.16 6.59 27.76
N ASN A 231 -7.76 7.60 26.97
CA ASN A 231 -8.58 8.14 25.89
C ASN A 231 -8.82 7.09 24.80
N LEU A 232 -7.77 6.36 24.41
CA LEU A 232 -7.88 5.28 23.43
C LEU A 232 -8.83 4.17 23.93
N ILE A 233 -8.66 3.70 25.17
CA ILE A 233 -9.52 2.67 25.76
C ILE A 233 -10.97 3.16 25.92
N ALA A 234 -11.20 4.40 26.30
CA ALA A 234 -12.55 4.98 26.39
C ALA A 234 -13.24 4.94 25.01
N ARG A 235 -12.53 5.33 23.95
CA ARG A 235 -13.06 5.33 22.58
C ARG A 235 -13.30 3.93 22.03
N VAL A 236 -12.48 2.94 22.37
CA VAL A 236 -12.74 1.53 22.01
C VAL A 236 -14.03 1.02 22.66
N LYS A 237 -14.32 1.43 23.89
CA LYS A 237 -15.52 0.96 24.62
C LYS A 237 -16.83 1.52 24.08
N ILE A 238 -16.87 2.75 23.56
CA ILE A 238 -18.10 3.44 23.12
C ILE A 238 -18.78 2.74 21.94
N PRO A 239 -18.12 2.47 20.80
CA PRO A 239 -18.74 1.84 19.63
C PRO A 239 -18.98 0.33 19.78
N TYR A 240 -18.30 -0.35 20.72
CA TYR A 240 -18.27 -1.80 20.83
C TYR A 240 -18.85 -2.32 22.14
N SER A 241 -19.66 -1.56 22.83
CA SER A 241 -20.33 -1.98 24.09
C SER A 241 -21.21 -3.22 23.94
N SER A 242 -21.52 -3.65 22.73
CA SER A 242 -22.26 -4.90 22.42
C SER A 242 -21.36 -6.09 22.04
N ILE A 243 -20.04 -5.89 21.87
CA ILE A 243 -19.09 -6.96 21.61
C ILE A 243 -18.24 -7.16 22.86
N VAL A 244 -18.57 -8.19 23.62
CA VAL A 244 -17.81 -8.58 24.83
C VAL A 244 -16.44 -9.10 24.38
N LEU A 245 -15.44 -8.23 24.41
CA LEU A 245 -14.05 -8.65 24.34
C LEU A 245 -13.61 -9.05 25.76
N PRO A 246 -13.05 -10.25 25.96
CA PRO A 246 -12.52 -10.64 27.26
C PRO A 246 -11.29 -9.75 27.57
N LEU A 247 -11.46 -8.80 28.46
CA LEU A 247 -10.38 -8.00 29.02
C LEU A 247 -9.54 -8.89 29.95
N TYR A 248 -8.42 -9.40 29.45
CA TYR A 248 -7.41 -10.01 30.31
C TYR A 248 -6.64 -8.91 31.04
N HIS A 249 -7.11 -8.58 32.24
CA HIS A 249 -6.29 -7.88 33.22
C HIS A 249 -5.25 -8.86 33.79
N ARG A 250 -4.05 -8.88 33.23
CA ARG A 250 -2.92 -9.47 33.94
C ARG A 250 -2.44 -8.45 34.99
N LYS A 251 -2.80 -8.66 36.24
CA LYS A 251 -2.15 -8.03 37.39
C LYS A 251 -0.71 -8.54 37.42
N TYR A 252 0.25 -7.67 37.25
CA TYR A 252 1.61 -7.94 37.70
C TYR A 252 1.72 -7.51 39.16
N ALA A 253 1.95 -8.47 40.03
CA ALA A 253 2.45 -8.31 41.37
C ALA A 253 3.98 -8.12 41.28
#